data_a412c4d8fe6222122829bf5c7495b5e3
#
_entry.id   a412c4d8fe6222122829bf5c7495b5e3
#
_cell.length_a   1.000
_cell.length_b   1.000
_cell.length_c   1.000
_cell.angle_alpha   90.00
_cell.angle_beta   90.00
_cell.angle_gamma   90.00
#
_symmetry.space_group_name_H-M   'P 1'
#
loop_
_entity.id
_entity.type
_entity.pdbx_description
1 polymer ?
#
loop_
_entity_poly.entity_id
_entity_poly.type
_entity_poly.pdbx_seq_one_letter_code
_entity_poly.pdbx_strand_id
1 'polypeptide(L)'
;MLAALVGLATLVPTATAAADTAGSPPAPPADYDLANGHFYTQTNGRPGEVTPGYSVTDEAGIPLWSEFQRWGGVRTLGFPVSRRFQLGPYVAQAFQRGILQWDPFQSKAVLANVMDLLHDAGKDGVLESAQHIPPPLGQARLELLDFPNHGFQQTYASADDPLALYGLPTSPITDEGASYTIRLQRTAMQLWKSDQPWAKAGSVTVVNAGDLAKEDGLVPPDAAKPEAGRIAWGETSQRPWSGWWWPSLDGSSGPHLFDGDGPLAKYDAYVRSLGRPDPGTRAWELQHFQFSDASLTWSGKCNGLAVAELVEPEPIHARTLNGITFTVADQKGLLADYHFADPAGFLVGKAETGGVTAADFQRAILNYVGTLRQGLVMNAFAGTQQVQSFAVYKFQATYMPDPAAPATKTHVRMTLWATDFHVDPDFVGLKNWPDEHLKTYSYFIYGDRTNPTGGEWEGDSVAGPYAHPENLWYPDENPATRNQFGQLTSPTLDYKIIQQIVAPS
;
A
#
# COMPACT_ATOMS: atom_id res chain seq x y z
N MET A 1 18.49 19.82 -33.02
CA MET A 1 17.40 20.02 -32.06
C MET A 1 17.74 19.13 -30.86
N LEU A 2 18.38 19.71 -29.84
CA LEU A 2 18.78 18.97 -28.64
C LEU A 2 17.53 18.69 -27.81
N ALA A 3 17.14 17.42 -27.70
CA ALA A 3 16.23 16.97 -26.64
C ALA A 3 17.05 16.81 -25.37
N ALA A 4 16.90 17.70 -24.42
CA ALA A 4 17.44 17.51 -23.08
C ALA A 4 16.76 16.30 -22.46
N LEU A 5 17.50 15.22 -22.21
CA LEU A 5 17.04 14.12 -21.34
C LEU A 5 16.92 14.67 -19.92
N VAL A 6 15.71 15.03 -19.57
CA VAL A 6 15.32 15.34 -18.20
C VAL A 6 15.27 14.00 -17.46
N GLY A 7 16.33 13.70 -16.73
CA GLY A 7 16.28 12.63 -15.75
C GLY A 7 15.16 12.96 -14.77
N LEU A 8 14.09 12.16 -14.74
CA LEU A 8 13.06 12.21 -13.73
C LEU A 8 13.70 11.83 -12.38
N ALA A 9 14.34 12.81 -11.74
CA ALA A 9 14.55 12.70 -10.31
C ALA A 9 13.15 12.81 -9.67
N THR A 10 12.61 11.70 -9.23
CA THR A 10 11.41 11.69 -8.38
C THR A 10 11.73 12.52 -7.16
N LEU A 11 11.21 13.75 -7.13
CA LEU A 11 11.12 14.55 -5.93
C LEU A 11 10.34 13.73 -4.91
N VAL A 12 11.03 13.19 -3.92
CA VAL A 12 10.40 12.76 -2.68
C VAL A 12 9.88 14.06 -2.05
N PRO A 13 8.56 14.28 -1.98
CA PRO A 13 8.06 15.39 -1.19
C PRO A 13 8.51 15.14 0.24
N THR A 14 9.26 16.06 0.82
CA THR A 14 9.41 16.14 2.26
C THR A 14 8.02 16.39 2.82
N ALA A 15 7.35 15.31 3.23
CA ALA A 15 6.14 15.41 4.01
C ALA A 15 6.51 16.14 5.30
N THR A 16 6.04 17.38 5.41
CA THR A 16 5.92 18.04 6.71
C THR A 16 5.08 17.11 7.57
N ALA A 17 5.69 16.53 8.60
CA ALA A 17 4.99 15.71 9.57
C ALA A 17 3.87 16.54 10.19
N ALA A 18 2.65 16.32 9.72
CA ALA A 18 1.46 16.66 10.48
C ALA A 18 1.46 15.76 11.72
N ALA A 19 1.25 16.35 12.88
CA ALA A 19 1.28 15.68 14.17
C ALA A 19 0.43 14.40 14.13
N ASP A 20 1.08 13.27 14.33
CA ASP A 20 0.49 11.95 14.43
C ASP A 20 -0.35 11.90 15.72
N THR A 21 -1.65 12.04 15.57
CA THR A 21 -2.58 11.66 16.65
C THR A 21 -2.67 10.15 16.68
N ALA A 22 -2.19 9.58 17.73
CA ALA A 22 -2.14 8.19 18.13
C ALA A 22 -2.97 7.18 17.29
N GLY A 23 -2.29 6.22 16.64
CA GLY A 23 -2.84 4.88 16.56
C GLY A 23 -2.97 4.18 15.23
N SER A 24 -2.56 4.73 14.08
CA SER A 24 -2.43 3.88 12.89
C SER A 24 -1.08 3.17 12.93
N PRO A 25 -1.04 1.81 12.83
CA PRO A 25 0.23 1.15 12.65
C PRO A 25 0.91 1.71 11.39
N PRO A 26 2.25 1.89 11.41
CA PRO A 26 2.97 2.39 10.24
C PRO A 26 2.68 1.49 9.04
N ALA A 27 2.62 2.08 7.85
CA ALA A 27 2.58 1.31 6.62
C ALA A 27 3.74 0.30 6.64
N PRO A 28 3.52 -0.97 6.21
CA PRO A 28 4.58 -1.95 6.22
C PRO A 28 5.75 -1.44 5.38
N PRO A 29 7.00 -1.74 5.77
CA PRO A 29 8.16 -1.36 4.98
C PRO A 29 8.02 -1.93 3.57
N ALA A 30 8.26 -1.09 2.58
CA ALA A 30 8.24 -1.51 1.18
C ALA A 30 9.38 -2.51 0.89
N ASP A 31 10.53 -2.34 1.55
CA ASP A 31 11.70 -3.21 1.47
C ASP A 31 11.68 -4.21 2.64
N TYR A 32 12.21 -5.42 2.43
CA TYR A 32 12.24 -6.45 3.47
C TYR A 32 13.43 -7.40 3.32
N ASP A 33 13.86 -7.97 4.47
CA ASP A 33 14.95 -8.93 4.51
C ASP A 33 14.52 -10.30 3.95
N LEU A 34 15.47 -10.93 3.25
CA LEU A 34 15.41 -12.32 2.82
C LEU A 34 16.41 -13.12 3.66
N ALA A 35 16.25 -14.45 3.73
CA ALA A 35 17.16 -15.31 4.49
C ALA A 35 18.64 -15.19 4.02
N ASN A 36 18.85 -14.82 2.77
CA ASN A 36 20.16 -14.71 2.12
C ASN A 36 20.36 -13.38 1.38
N GLY A 37 19.66 -12.32 1.78
CA GLY A 37 19.75 -11.05 1.09
C GLY A 37 18.68 -10.05 1.49
N HIS A 38 18.33 -9.17 0.56
CA HIS A 38 17.32 -8.14 0.76
C HIS A 38 16.52 -7.89 -0.53
N PHE A 39 15.23 -7.61 -0.37
CA PHE A 39 14.36 -7.19 -1.47
C PHE A 39 14.14 -5.68 -1.40
N TYR A 40 14.47 -5.01 -2.49
CA TYR A 40 14.29 -3.57 -2.66
C TYR A 40 13.13 -3.27 -3.58
N THR A 41 12.17 -2.49 -3.12
CA THR A 41 11.14 -1.93 -3.98
C THR A 41 11.66 -0.69 -4.68
N GLN A 42 11.29 -0.50 -5.94
CA GLN A 42 11.69 0.70 -6.70
C GLN A 42 10.73 1.88 -6.50
N THR A 43 9.59 1.59 -5.90
CA THR A 43 8.54 2.58 -5.64
C THR A 43 8.01 2.35 -4.23
N ASN A 44 7.43 3.36 -3.62
CA ASN A 44 6.79 3.24 -2.30
C ASN A 44 5.56 2.29 -2.30
N GLY A 45 5.41 1.47 -3.33
CA GLY A 45 4.29 0.57 -3.53
C GLY A 45 2.97 1.33 -3.68
N ARG A 46 2.11 0.86 -4.56
CA ARG A 46 0.74 1.37 -4.61
C ARG A 46 -0.14 0.47 -3.75
N PRO A 47 -1.07 1.03 -2.99
CA PRO A 47 -2.06 0.22 -2.29
C PRO A 47 -2.74 -0.76 -3.26
N GLY A 48 -2.93 -2.01 -2.84
CA GLY A 48 -3.52 -3.07 -3.66
C GLY A 48 -2.57 -3.77 -4.63
N GLU A 49 -1.39 -3.23 -4.89
CA GLU A 49 -0.39 -3.88 -5.74
C GLU A 49 0.59 -4.69 -4.90
N VAL A 50 0.97 -5.85 -5.41
CA VAL A 50 2.15 -6.56 -4.92
C VAL A 50 3.35 -5.79 -5.41
N THR A 51 4.02 -5.07 -4.52
CA THR A 51 5.06 -4.10 -4.85
C THR A 51 6.17 -4.72 -5.68
N PRO A 52 6.36 -4.29 -6.93
CA PRO A 52 7.44 -4.81 -7.75
C PRO A 52 8.80 -4.26 -7.30
N GLY A 53 9.85 -5.07 -7.45
CA GLY A 53 11.20 -4.68 -7.05
C GLY A 53 12.26 -5.66 -7.51
N TYR A 54 13.42 -5.63 -6.84
CA TYR A 54 14.53 -6.52 -7.13
C TYR A 54 15.13 -7.06 -5.85
N SER A 55 15.37 -8.37 -5.82
CA SER A 55 16.17 -8.98 -4.75
C SER A 55 17.65 -8.87 -5.06
N VAL A 56 18.44 -8.68 -4.01
CA VAL A 56 19.90 -8.85 -4.01
C VAL A 56 20.21 -9.96 -3.02
N THR A 57 20.78 -11.08 -3.49
CA THR A 57 20.88 -12.31 -2.67
C THR A 57 22.26 -12.94 -2.76
N ASP A 58 22.58 -13.80 -1.80
CA ASP A 58 23.69 -14.75 -1.87
C ASP A 58 23.12 -16.12 -2.25
N GLU A 59 23.31 -16.55 -3.49
CA GLU A 59 22.78 -17.82 -3.98
C GLU A 59 23.66 -18.45 -5.05
N ALA A 60 23.51 -19.75 -5.25
CA ALA A 60 24.28 -20.52 -6.22
C ALA A 60 25.80 -20.35 -6.08
N GLY A 61 26.31 -20.15 -4.86
CA GLY A 61 27.73 -19.94 -4.58
C GLY A 61 28.25 -18.55 -4.97
N ILE A 62 27.37 -17.62 -5.33
CA ILE A 62 27.74 -16.26 -5.75
C ILE A 62 27.15 -15.25 -4.74
N PRO A 63 27.98 -14.67 -3.86
CA PRO A 63 27.56 -13.84 -2.75
C PRO A 63 27.36 -12.36 -3.16
N LEU A 64 26.44 -12.09 -4.10
CA LEU A 64 26.21 -10.70 -4.56
C LEU A 64 25.66 -9.78 -3.49
N TRP A 65 24.89 -10.29 -2.53
CA TRP A 65 24.41 -9.49 -1.39
C TRP A 65 25.55 -9.07 -0.47
N SER A 66 26.36 -10.05 -0.05
CA SER A 66 27.53 -9.77 0.79
C SER A 66 28.50 -8.81 0.10
N GLU A 67 28.73 -8.98 -1.20
CA GLU A 67 29.57 -8.10 -1.99
C GLU A 67 28.95 -6.70 -2.16
N PHE A 68 27.64 -6.59 -2.40
CA PHE A 68 26.95 -5.32 -2.45
C PHE A 68 27.11 -4.54 -1.13
N GLN A 69 26.97 -5.21 0.01
CA GLN A 69 27.20 -4.59 1.33
C GLN A 69 28.68 -4.18 1.49
N ARG A 70 29.63 -5.00 1.05
CA ARG A 70 31.06 -4.69 1.08
C ARG A 70 31.38 -3.42 0.26
N TRP A 71 30.68 -3.18 -0.84
CA TRP A 71 30.78 -1.97 -1.65
C TRP A 71 30.07 -0.74 -1.06
N GLY A 72 29.46 -0.86 0.11
CA GLY A 72 28.75 0.21 0.79
C GLY A 72 27.25 0.30 0.46
N GLY A 73 26.71 -0.74 -0.17
CA GLY A 73 25.28 -0.92 -0.42
C GLY A 73 24.64 0.22 -1.21
N VAL A 74 23.40 0.55 -0.85
CA VAL A 74 22.63 1.63 -1.49
C VAL A 74 23.35 2.97 -1.47
N ARG A 75 24.13 3.25 -0.43
CA ARG A 75 24.87 4.53 -0.31
C ARG A 75 25.85 4.72 -1.48
N THR A 76 26.56 3.69 -1.86
CA THR A 76 27.59 3.73 -2.92
C THR A 76 27.01 3.39 -4.28
N LEU A 77 26.29 2.28 -4.40
CA LEU A 77 25.85 1.73 -5.68
C LEU A 77 24.42 2.16 -6.08
N GLY A 78 23.66 2.70 -5.15
CA GLY A 78 22.23 2.97 -5.35
C GLY A 78 21.37 1.69 -5.23
N PHE A 79 20.09 1.81 -5.51
CA PHE A 79 19.16 0.68 -5.51
C PHE A 79 19.43 -0.27 -6.69
N PRO A 80 19.10 -1.57 -6.57
CA PRO A 80 19.14 -2.48 -7.70
C PRO A 80 18.12 -2.05 -8.77
N VAL A 81 18.51 -2.13 -10.03
CA VAL A 81 17.68 -1.78 -11.20
C VAL A 81 17.45 -2.97 -12.13
N SER A 82 18.01 -4.13 -11.77
CA SER A 82 17.81 -5.40 -12.48
C SER A 82 17.78 -6.59 -11.54
N ARG A 83 17.26 -7.71 -12.03
CA ARG A 83 17.56 -9.05 -11.49
C ARG A 83 18.99 -9.44 -11.88
N ARG A 84 19.50 -10.57 -11.36
CA ARG A 84 20.75 -11.18 -11.83
C ARG A 84 20.66 -11.53 -13.31
N PHE A 85 21.76 -11.35 -14.02
CA PHE A 85 21.88 -11.70 -15.43
C PHE A 85 23.30 -12.10 -15.77
N GLN A 86 23.48 -12.64 -16.98
CA GLN A 86 24.78 -12.98 -17.50
C GLN A 86 25.36 -11.80 -18.28
N LEU A 87 26.52 -11.30 -17.86
CA LEU A 87 27.29 -10.28 -18.55
C LEU A 87 28.60 -10.90 -19.06
N GLY A 88 28.63 -11.31 -20.33
CA GLY A 88 29.72 -12.14 -20.84
C GLY A 88 29.86 -13.43 -20.01
N PRO A 89 31.05 -13.72 -19.46
CA PRO A 89 31.28 -14.91 -18.65
C PRO A 89 30.87 -14.75 -17.18
N TYR A 90 30.39 -13.56 -16.76
CA TYR A 90 30.17 -13.21 -15.37
C TYR A 90 28.68 -13.18 -15.01
N VAL A 91 28.35 -13.63 -13.81
CA VAL A 91 27.04 -13.32 -13.22
C VAL A 91 27.09 -11.90 -12.67
N ALA A 92 26.12 -11.09 -13.05
CA ALA A 92 26.07 -9.68 -12.73
C ALA A 92 24.68 -9.23 -12.26
N GLN A 93 24.64 -8.06 -11.62
CA GLN A 93 23.42 -7.35 -11.29
C GLN A 93 23.67 -5.85 -11.43
N ALA A 94 22.72 -5.14 -12.06
CA ALA A 94 22.80 -3.70 -12.22
C ALA A 94 22.17 -2.99 -11.02
N PHE A 95 22.85 -1.95 -10.57
CA PHE A 95 22.44 -0.98 -9.56
C PHE A 95 22.44 0.39 -10.23
N GLN A 96 21.78 1.39 -9.65
CA GLN A 96 21.67 2.71 -10.27
C GLN A 96 23.03 3.27 -10.73
N ARG A 97 24.10 3.12 -9.94
CA ARG A 97 25.41 3.73 -10.22
C ARG A 97 26.42 2.82 -10.91
N GLY A 98 26.06 1.56 -11.19
CA GLY A 98 26.96 0.65 -11.87
C GLY A 98 26.44 -0.78 -11.94
N ILE A 99 27.24 -1.66 -12.55
CA ILE A 99 26.96 -3.10 -12.63
C ILE A 99 27.98 -3.84 -11.79
N LEU A 100 27.53 -4.56 -10.78
CA LEU A 100 28.34 -5.45 -9.97
C LEU A 100 28.41 -6.82 -10.65
N GLN A 101 29.60 -7.34 -10.93
CA GLN A 101 29.82 -8.63 -11.57
C GLN A 101 30.72 -9.50 -10.72
N TRP A 102 30.37 -10.78 -10.58
CA TRP A 102 31.17 -11.76 -9.85
C TRP A 102 32.36 -12.24 -10.69
N ASP A 103 33.56 -12.05 -10.17
CA ASP A 103 34.76 -12.62 -10.73
C ASP A 103 35.17 -13.92 -10.00
N PRO A 104 34.94 -15.09 -10.61
CA PRO A 104 35.20 -16.37 -9.95
C PRO A 104 36.73 -16.63 -9.75
N PHE A 105 37.58 -15.98 -10.53
CA PHE A 105 39.05 -16.12 -10.41
C PHE A 105 39.56 -15.38 -9.17
N GLN A 106 38.97 -14.23 -8.86
CA GLN A 106 39.33 -13.45 -7.69
C GLN A 106 38.47 -13.75 -6.47
N SER A 107 37.42 -14.55 -6.65
CA SER A 107 36.42 -14.86 -5.62
C SER A 107 35.86 -13.58 -4.96
N LYS A 108 35.55 -12.56 -5.76
CA LYS A 108 34.97 -11.30 -5.33
C LYS A 108 34.15 -10.66 -6.44
N ALA A 109 33.25 -9.77 -6.08
CA ALA A 109 32.58 -8.97 -7.07
C ALA A 109 33.33 -7.65 -7.34
N VAL A 110 33.37 -7.27 -8.59
CA VAL A 110 33.96 -6.03 -9.10
C VAL A 110 32.95 -5.26 -9.93
N LEU A 111 33.15 -3.96 -10.06
CA LEU A 111 32.32 -3.14 -10.93
C LEU A 111 32.76 -3.30 -12.40
N ALA A 112 31.76 -3.54 -13.26
CA ALA A 112 31.97 -3.61 -14.71
C ALA A 112 32.31 -2.22 -15.26
N ASN A 113 33.14 -2.20 -16.32
CA ASN A 113 33.46 -0.97 -17.04
C ASN A 113 32.31 -0.57 -17.97
N VAL A 114 31.21 -0.07 -17.38
CA VAL A 114 29.97 0.17 -18.08
C VAL A 114 30.11 1.12 -19.25
N MET A 115 30.94 2.17 -19.11
CA MET A 115 31.12 3.14 -20.19
C MET A 115 31.90 2.55 -21.36
N ASP A 116 32.90 1.68 -21.08
CA ASP A 116 33.59 0.96 -22.14
C ASP A 116 32.65 -0.02 -22.86
N LEU A 117 31.79 -0.75 -22.09
CA LEU A 117 30.79 -1.67 -22.67
C LEU A 117 29.77 -0.95 -23.54
N LEU A 118 29.32 0.23 -23.12
CA LEU A 118 28.38 1.05 -23.92
C LEU A 118 29.06 1.53 -25.22
N HIS A 119 30.33 1.95 -25.13
CA HIS A 119 31.10 2.36 -26.28
C HIS A 119 31.26 1.21 -27.27
N ASP A 120 31.75 0.05 -26.81
CA ASP A 120 31.97 -1.13 -27.64
C ASP A 120 30.69 -1.64 -28.31
N ALA A 121 29.53 -1.42 -27.66
CA ALA A 121 28.22 -1.74 -28.20
C ALA A 121 27.65 -0.65 -29.13
N GLY A 122 28.34 0.49 -29.33
CA GLY A 122 27.83 1.64 -30.09
C GLY A 122 26.64 2.32 -29.48
N LYS A 123 26.53 2.29 -28.14
CA LYS A 123 25.33 2.73 -27.36
C LYS A 123 25.62 3.92 -26.43
N ASP A 124 26.73 4.59 -26.64
CA ASP A 124 27.17 5.70 -25.81
C ASP A 124 26.71 7.09 -26.30
N GLY A 125 25.67 7.13 -27.14
CA GLY A 125 25.17 8.34 -27.80
C GLY A 125 24.78 9.51 -26.90
N VAL A 126 24.43 9.25 -25.64
CA VAL A 126 24.15 10.31 -24.65
C VAL A 126 25.41 11.10 -24.26
N LEU A 127 26.60 10.55 -24.54
CA LEU A 127 27.91 11.13 -24.23
C LEU A 127 28.74 11.27 -25.49
N GLU A 128 28.12 11.37 -26.67
CA GLU A 128 28.78 11.40 -28.00
C GLU A 128 29.77 12.53 -28.19
N SER A 129 29.60 13.65 -27.49
CA SER A 129 30.55 14.77 -27.55
C SER A 129 31.91 14.44 -26.93
N ALA A 130 31.95 13.46 -26.04
CA ALA A 130 33.16 13.03 -25.37
C ALA A 130 33.96 12.04 -26.24
N GLN A 131 35.05 12.50 -26.86
CA GLN A 131 35.94 11.60 -27.57
C GLN A 131 36.37 10.47 -26.65
N HIS A 132 36.02 9.22 -27.01
CA HIS A 132 36.53 8.05 -26.29
C HIS A 132 38.04 7.87 -26.56
N ILE A 133 38.80 7.83 -25.50
CA ILE A 133 40.23 7.57 -25.55
C ILE A 133 40.46 6.17 -25.00
N PRO A 134 40.94 5.18 -25.76
CA PRO A 134 41.21 3.84 -25.25
C PRO A 134 42.12 3.89 -24.01
N PRO A 135 41.97 3.04 -23.01
CA PRO A 135 42.74 3.10 -21.80
C PRO A 135 44.24 2.95 -22.09
N PRO A 136 45.11 3.94 -21.75
CA PRO A 136 46.50 3.70 -21.73
C PRO A 136 46.87 2.93 -20.50
N LEU A 137 48.00 2.31 -20.59
CA LEU A 137 48.66 1.69 -19.47
C LEU A 137 49.12 2.79 -18.50
N GLY A 138 48.56 2.83 -17.28
CA GLY A 138 49.16 3.54 -16.17
C GLY A 138 48.54 4.90 -15.75
N GLN A 139 49.25 5.52 -14.82
CA GLN A 139 48.84 6.69 -14.03
C GLN A 139 48.66 7.99 -14.84
N ALA A 140 49.15 8.07 -16.06
CA ALA A 140 49.14 9.27 -16.93
C ALA A 140 47.73 9.82 -17.23
N ARG A 141 46.68 9.05 -17.00
CA ARG A 141 45.29 9.49 -17.24
C ARG A 141 44.61 10.19 -16.08
N LEU A 142 45.11 10.04 -14.88
CA LEU A 142 44.58 10.79 -13.74
C LEU A 142 44.82 12.29 -13.90
N GLU A 143 45.79 12.70 -14.71
CA GLU A 143 46.03 14.11 -15.09
C GLU A 143 44.79 14.72 -15.81
N LEU A 144 43.99 13.91 -16.50
CA LEU A 144 42.77 14.39 -17.16
C LEU A 144 41.67 14.87 -16.15
N LEU A 145 41.77 14.47 -14.88
CA LEU A 145 40.93 14.96 -13.82
C LEU A 145 41.29 16.36 -13.34
N ASP A 146 42.47 16.86 -13.72
CA ASP A 146 42.95 18.19 -13.34
C ASP A 146 42.22 19.25 -14.16
N PHE A 147 41.33 19.94 -13.54
CA PHE A 147 40.53 21.00 -14.12
C PHE A 147 40.52 22.22 -13.17
N PRO A 148 40.39 23.45 -13.65
CA PRO A 148 40.67 24.69 -12.90
C PRO A 148 40.08 24.78 -11.48
N ASN A 149 38.98 24.13 -11.19
CA ASN A 149 38.40 24.13 -9.85
C ASN A 149 38.68 22.86 -9.04
N HIS A 150 39.48 21.93 -9.57
CA HIS A 150 39.80 20.64 -8.95
C HIS A 150 38.65 19.75 -8.53
N GLY A 151 37.41 20.07 -8.93
CA GLY A 151 36.20 19.36 -8.49
C GLY A 151 36.21 17.88 -8.86
N PHE A 152 36.58 17.54 -10.09
CA PHE A 152 36.69 16.14 -10.53
C PHE A 152 37.76 15.36 -9.76
N GLN A 153 38.95 15.95 -9.57
CA GLN A 153 40.01 15.34 -8.81
C GLN A 153 39.64 15.10 -7.35
N GLN A 154 39.01 16.09 -6.72
CA GLN A 154 38.54 15.98 -5.33
C GLN A 154 37.47 14.90 -5.19
N THR A 155 36.46 14.87 -6.08
CA THR A 155 35.42 13.84 -6.08
C THR A 155 36.01 12.46 -6.31
N TYR A 156 36.89 12.30 -7.27
CA TYR A 156 37.56 11.03 -7.53
C TYR A 156 38.36 10.55 -6.30
N ALA A 157 39.19 11.41 -5.74
CA ALA A 157 40.01 11.09 -4.58
C ALA A 157 39.22 10.92 -3.25
N SER A 158 37.96 11.28 -3.21
CA SER A 158 37.13 11.12 -2.01
C SER A 158 36.67 9.68 -1.77
N ALA A 159 36.77 8.80 -2.77
CA ALA A 159 36.48 7.38 -2.62
C ALA A 159 37.63 6.62 -1.97
N ASP A 160 37.34 5.59 -1.18
CA ASP A 160 38.35 4.75 -0.53
C ASP A 160 39.25 4.03 -1.55
N ASP A 161 38.67 3.56 -2.67
CA ASP A 161 39.36 3.00 -3.80
C ASP A 161 38.80 3.59 -5.12
N PRO A 162 39.26 4.78 -5.53
CA PRO A 162 38.72 5.47 -6.70
C PRO A 162 38.88 4.66 -7.99
N LEU A 163 39.99 3.94 -8.13
CA LEU A 163 40.23 3.12 -9.32
C LEU A 163 39.24 1.95 -9.40
N ALA A 164 38.95 1.31 -8.28
CA ALA A 164 37.96 0.23 -8.25
C ALA A 164 36.55 0.75 -8.42
N LEU A 165 36.22 1.96 -7.93
CA LEU A 165 34.87 2.52 -7.99
C LEU A 165 34.56 3.17 -9.34
N TYR A 166 35.50 3.98 -9.87
CA TYR A 166 35.25 4.82 -11.05
C TYR A 166 36.02 4.35 -12.30
N GLY A 167 37.11 3.64 -12.12
CA GLY A 167 38.04 3.34 -13.21
C GLY A 167 38.88 4.54 -13.61
N LEU A 168 39.65 4.39 -14.69
CA LEU A 168 40.46 5.48 -15.27
C LEU A 168 39.58 6.38 -16.16
N PRO A 169 39.94 7.67 -16.31
CA PRO A 169 39.33 8.54 -17.31
C PRO A 169 39.47 7.98 -18.72
N THR A 170 38.43 8.04 -19.52
CA THR A 170 38.34 7.55 -20.90
C THR A 170 38.01 8.66 -21.91
N SER A 171 37.88 9.90 -21.43
CA SER A 171 37.74 11.08 -22.30
C SER A 171 38.46 12.28 -21.72
N PRO A 172 38.77 13.30 -22.55
CA PRO A 172 39.03 14.64 -22.02
C PRO A 172 37.76 15.20 -21.36
N ILE A 173 37.93 16.30 -20.63
CA ILE A 173 36.80 17.07 -20.13
C ILE A 173 36.15 17.82 -21.30
N THR A 174 34.83 17.63 -21.44
CA THR A 174 34.00 18.29 -22.48
C THR A 174 33.03 19.26 -21.86
N ASP A 175 32.73 20.31 -22.61
CA ASP A 175 31.73 21.33 -22.25
C ASP A 175 30.38 20.92 -22.84
N GLU A 176 29.43 20.51 -21.95
CA GLU A 176 28.09 20.11 -22.33
C GLU A 176 27.07 21.24 -22.11
N GLY A 177 27.51 22.47 -22.05
CA GLY A 177 26.68 23.64 -21.85
C GLY A 177 26.34 23.88 -20.37
N ALA A 178 25.48 23.08 -19.76
CA ALA A 178 25.10 23.19 -18.35
C ALA A 178 26.17 22.67 -17.37
N SER A 179 26.99 21.76 -17.83
CA SER A 179 28.06 21.14 -17.04
C SER A 179 29.33 20.93 -17.86
N TYR A 180 30.44 20.73 -17.16
CA TYR A 180 31.59 20.05 -17.71
C TYR A 180 31.50 18.56 -17.39
N THR A 181 31.79 17.70 -18.35
CA THR A 181 31.68 16.24 -18.20
C THR A 181 32.99 15.54 -18.50
N ILE A 182 33.36 14.53 -17.72
CA ILE A 182 34.44 13.60 -17.97
C ILE A 182 33.95 12.17 -17.88
N ARG A 183 34.31 11.33 -18.86
CA ARG A 183 34.03 9.89 -18.83
C ARG A 183 35.13 9.15 -18.12
N LEU A 184 34.74 8.16 -17.35
CA LEU A 184 35.61 7.15 -16.74
C LEU A 184 35.17 5.77 -17.23
N GLN A 185 35.93 4.73 -16.99
CA GLN A 185 35.59 3.37 -17.45
C GLN A 185 34.25 2.87 -16.91
N ARG A 186 33.87 3.25 -15.68
CA ARG A 186 32.69 2.73 -14.99
C ARG A 186 31.52 3.72 -14.87
N THR A 187 31.82 5.00 -15.03
CA THR A 187 30.79 6.07 -14.89
C THR A 187 31.26 7.33 -15.64
N ALA A 188 30.47 8.40 -15.51
CA ALA A 188 30.89 9.75 -15.86
C ALA A 188 30.69 10.70 -14.66
N MET A 189 31.47 11.79 -14.62
CA MET A 189 31.31 12.84 -13.63
C MET A 189 30.93 14.14 -14.33
N GLN A 190 30.04 14.92 -13.71
CA GLN A 190 29.53 16.20 -14.22
C GLN A 190 29.75 17.29 -13.19
N LEU A 191 30.51 18.32 -13.57
CA LEU A 191 30.74 19.53 -12.80
C LEU A 191 29.72 20.62 -13.25
N TRP A 192 28.81 20.99 -12.42
CA TRP A 192 27.70 21.90 -12.75
C TRP A 192 28.14 23.36 -12.74
N LYS A 193 27.82 24.10 -13.81
CA LYS A 193 28.15 25.52 -13.97
C LYS A 193 27.16 26.45 -13.27
N SER A 194 25.93 25.99 -13.06
CA SER A 194 24.83 26.73 -12.41
C SER A 194 24.02 25.82 -11.53
N ASP A 195 23.26 26.38 -10.59
CA ASP A 195 22.35 25.66 -9.74
C ASP A 195 21.34 24.87 -10.58
N GLN A 196 21.19 23.59 -10.25
CA GLN A 196 20.16 22.70 -10.76
C GLN A 196 19.24 22.26 -9.62
N PRO A 197 18.03 21.75 -9.89
CA PRO A 197 17.15 21.22 -8.83
C PRO A 197 17.82 20.14 -7.95
N TRP A 198 18.80 19.42 -8.48
CA TRP A 198 19.48 18.31 -7.85
C TRP A 198 20.96 18.55 -7.52
N ALA A 199 21.55 19.69 -7.93
CA ALA A 199 22.97 19.97 -7.74
C ALA A 199 23.24 21.48 -7.67
N LYS A 200 24.21 21.86 -6.85
CA LYS A 200 24.66 23.27 -6.77
C LYS A 200 25.76 23.58 -7.79
N ALA A 201 25.83 24.84 -8.23
CA ALA A 201 26.93 25.31 -9.04
C ALA A 201 28.28 25.02 -8.37
N GLY A 202 29.22 24.50 -9.15
CA GLY A 202 30.53 24.08 -8.66
C GLY A 202 30.57 22.69 -8.01
N SER A 203 29.44 22.02 -7.83
CA SER A 203 29.40 20.64 -7.34
C SER A 203 29.62 19.63 -8.47
N VAL A 204 30.20 18.46 -8.14
CA VAL A 204 30.34 17.33 -9.04
C VAL A 204 29.35 16.24 -8.68
N THR A 205 28.60 15.77 -9.67
CA THR A 205 27.74 14.58 -9.54
C THR A 205 28.31 13.41 -10.34
N VAL A 206 28.03 12.19 -9.87
CA VAL A 206 28.39 10.95 -10.55
C VAL A 206 27.15 10.45 -11.29
N VAL A 207 27.32 10.10 -12.56
CA VAL A 207 26.21 9.61 -13.41
C VAL A 207 25.78 8.21 -12.95
N ASN A 208 24.50 7.96 -13.03
CA ASN A 208 23.91 6.65 -12.76
C ASN A 208 24.15 5.68 -13.93
N ALA A 209 25.38 5.17 -14.01
CA ALA A 209 25.81 4.33 -15.13
C ALA A 209 25.02 3.02 -15.29
N GLY A 210 24.48 2.49 -14.18
CA GLY A 210 23.66 1.29 -14.26
C GLY A 210 22.27 1.58 -14.81
N ASP A 211 21.69 2.76 -14.53
CA ASP A 211 20.44 3.19 -15.16
C ASP A 211 20.65 3.36 -16.68
N LEU A 212 21.74 4.01 -17.10
CA LEU A 212 22.11 4.12 -18.52
C LEU A 212 22.27 2.74 -19.18
N ALA A 213 23.00 1.82 -18.53
CA ALA A 213 23.16 0.46 -19.04
C ALA A 213 21.82 -0.27 -19.23
N LYS A 214 20.85 -0.02 -18.38
CA LYS A 214 19.50 -0.56 -18.50
C LYS A 214 18.73 0.10 -19.64
N GLU A 215 18.75 1.42 -19.73
CA GLU A 215 18.06 2.20 -20.77
C GLU A 215 18.60 1.89 -22.17
N ASP A 216 19.92 1.77 -22.32
CA ASP A 216 20.58 1.47 -23.56
C ASP A 216 20.64 -0.03 -23.88
N GLY A 217 20.03 -0.88 -23.04
CA GLY A 217 19.84 -2.30 -23.31
C GLY A 217 21.10 -3.16 -23.19
N LEU A 218 22.08 -2.77 -22.37
CA LEU A 218 23.12 -3.67 -21.88
C LEU A 218 22.59 -4.68 -20.85
N VAL A 219 21.57 -4.28 -20.08
CA VAL A 219 20.84 -5.18 -19.20
C VAL A 219 19.79 -5.91 -20.04
N PRO A 220 19.78 -7.26 -20.05
CA PRO A 220 18.79 -8.02 -20.80
C PRO A 220 17.35 -7.65 -20.40
N PRO A 221 16.39 -7.55 -21.34
CA PRO A 221 15.03 -7.15 -21.06
C PRO A 221 14.35 -7.95 -19.96
N ASP A 222 14.61 -9.27 -19.87
CA ASP A 222 14.04 -10.09 -18.81
C ASP A 222 14.65 -9.81 -17.43
N ALA A 223 15.93 -9.46 -17.35
CA ALA A 223 16.54 -9.03 -16.11
C ALA A 223 16.12 -7.62 -15.69
N ALA A 224 15.80 -6.76 -16.64
CA ALA A 224 15.31 -5.41 -16.41
C ALA A 224 13.88 -5.37 -15.86
N LYS A 225 13.11 -6.47 -16.02
CA LYS A 225 11.77 -6.58 -15.42
C LYS A 225 11.86 -6.82 -13.91
N PRO A 226 11.18 -6.01 -13.10
CA PRO A 226 11.12 -6.27 -11.67
C PRO A 226 10.43 -7.60 -11.38
N GLU A 227 10.82 -8.22 -10.28
CA GLU A 227 10.14 -9.39 -9.72
C GLU A 227 8.97 -8.95 -8.83
N ALA A 228 7.97 -9.79 -8.70
CA ALA A 228 6.86 -9.55 -7.81
C ALA A 228 7.34 -9.64 -6.35
N GLY A 229 7.02 -8.65 -5.54
CA GLY A 229 7.30 -8.63 -4.11
C GLY A 229 6.52 -9.70 -3.34
N ARG A 230 6.79 -9.76 -2.03
CA ARG A 230 6.13 -10.69 -1.11
C ARG A 230 5.12 -10.03 -0.17
N ILE A 231 4.94 -8.72 -0.30
CA ILE A 231 4.04 -7.95 0.56
C ILE A 231 3.10 -7.13 -0.31
N ALA A 232 1.82 -7.17 0.02
CA ALA A 232 0.84 -6.19 -0.44
C ALA A 232 0.16 -5.56 0.77
N TRP A 233 -0.28 -4.34 0.63
CA TRP A 233 -1.01 -3.60 1.65
C TRP A 233 -1.99 -2.62 1.01
N GLY A 234 -2.96 -2.18 1.77
CA GLY A 234 -3.87 -1.13 1.37
C GLY A 234 -4.59 -0.54 2.56
N GLU A 235 -5.01 0.71 2.41
CA GLU A 235 -5.77 1.46 3.41
C GLU A 235 -6.70 2.43 2.69
N THR A 236 -7.91 2.62 3.23
CA THR A 236 -8.92 3.51 2.66
C THR A 236 -8.42 4.96 2.62
N SER A 237 -8.92 5.72 1.66
CA SER A 237 -8.62 7.16 1.57
C SER A 237 -9.27 7.97 2.68
N GLN A 238 -10.44 7.54 3.14
CA GLN A 238 -11.15 8.10 4.27
C GLN A 238 -10.95 7.18 5.48
N ARG A 239 -10.57 7.75 6.62
CA ARG A 239 -10.44 6.99 7.85
C ARG A 239 -11.83 6.73 8.42
N PRO A 240 -12.22 5.46 8.68
CA PRO A 240 -13.50 5.16 9.32
C PRO A 240 -13.47 5.56 10.81
N TRP A 241 -14.60 5.51 11.42
CA TRP A 241 -14.78 5.74 12.85
C TRP A 241 -15.42 4.50 13.49
N SER A 242 -15.51 4.44 14.82
CA SER A 242 -16.15 3.34 15.57
C SER A 242 -17.41 3.80 16.27
N GLY A 243 -18.38 2.92 16.38
CA GLY A 243 -19.67 3.24 17.00
C GLY A 243 -20.24 2.10 17.85
N TRP A 244 -21.44 2.32 18.36
CA TRP A 244 -22.22 1.35 19.11
C TRP A 244 -23.17 0.60 18.16
N TRP A 245 -23.27 -0.73 18.30
CA TRP A 245 -23.98 -1.62 17.36
C TRP A 245 -25.50 -1.61 17.43
N TRP A 246 -26.09 -0.90 18.40
CA TRP A 246 -27.52 -0.71 18.58
C TRP A 246 -28.32 -2.03 18.66
N PRO A 247 -28.25 -2.74 19.81
CA PRO A 247 -28.94 -4.02 19.98
C PRO A 247 -30.45 -3.92 19.82
N SER A 248 -31.02 -4.99 19.29
CA SER A 248 -32.49 -5.12 19.10
C SER A 248 -33.19 -5.92 20.20
N LEU A 249 -32.42 -6.63 21.05
CA LEU A 249 -32.98 -7.42 22.14
C LEU A 249 -33.40 -6.50 23.30
N ASP A 250 -34.66 -6.59 23.69
CA ASP A 250 -35.23 -5.89 24.87
C ASP A 250 -34.49 -6.32 26.14
N GLY A 251 -34.07 -5.34 26.96
CA GLY A 251 -33.35 -5.60 28.20
C GLY A 251 -31.89 -5.99 28.02
N SER A 252 -31.32 -5.92 26.80
CA SER A 252 -29.89 -5.99 26.62
C SER A 252 -29.17 -4.77 27.20
N SER A 253 -27.85 -4.89 27.47
CA SER A 253 -27.07 -3.78 28.02
C SER A 253 -26.83 -2.66 27.00
N GLY A 254 -26.83 -1.42 27.47
CA GLY A 254 -26.59 -0.22 26.66
C GLY A 254 -27.83 0.36 26.00
N PRO A 255 -27.71 1.48 25.30
CA PRO A 255 -28.82 2.16 24.67
C PRO A 255 -29.34 1.43 23.43
N HIS A 256 -30.62 1.61 23.16
CA HIS A 256 -31.32 1.10 21.99
C HIS A 256 -31.81 2.25 21.11
N LEU A 257 -31.96 2.01 19.82
CA LEU A 257 -32.52 3.02 18.90
C LEU A 257 -33.92 3.46 19.31
N PHE A 258 -34.72 2.52 19.85
CA PHE A 258 -36.15 2.71 20.24
C PHE A 258 -36.35 3.21 21.66
N ASP A 259 -35.33 3.56 22.44
CA ASP A 259 -35.49 4.12 23.79
C ASP A 259 -36.33 5.40 23.75
N GLY A 260 -37.00 5.70 24.90
CA GLY A 260 -37.92 6.83 24.96
C GLY A 260 -37.26 8.19 24.80
N ASP A 261 -35.97 8.29 25.10
CA ASP A 261 -35.11 9.45 24.91
C ASP A 261 -33.97 9.16 23.93
N GLY A 262 -34.05 8.05 23.19
CA GLY A 262 -33.04 7.60 22.20
C GLY A 262 -33.13 8.33 20.86
N PRO A 263 -32.24 7.95 19.91
CA PRO A 263 -32.08 8.64 18.64
C PRO A 263 -33.37 8.77 17.84
N LEU A 264 -34.23 7.71 17.77
CA LEU A 264 -35.45 7.75 16.96
C LEU A 264 -36.55 8.60 17.59
N ALA A 265 -36.66 8.60 18.94
CA ALA A 265 -37.62 9.49 19.64
C ALA A 265 -37.25 10.96 19.43
N LYS A 266 -35.95 11.30 19.46
CA LYS A 266 -35.43 12.64 19.19
C LYS A 266 -35.62 13.04 17.72
N TYR A 267 -35.41 12.12 16.79
CA TYR A 267 -35.66 12.32 15.36
C TYR A 267 -37.15 12.66 15.12
N ASP A 268 -38.08 11.86 15.65
CA ASP A 268 -39.51 12.11 15.53
C ASP A 268 -39.90 13.48 16.12
N ALA A 269 -39.36 13.84 17.30
CA ALA A 269 -39.57 15.16 17.90
C ALA A 269 -39.01 16.31 17.03
N TYR A 270 -37.84 16.12 16.41
CA TYR A 270 -37.24 17.11 15.53
C TYR A 270 -38.10 17.33 14.27
N VAL A 271 -38.55 16.24 13.63
CA VAL A 271 -39.44 16.33 12.46
C VAL A 271 -40.71 17.12 12.80
N ARG A 272 -41.33 16.85 13.95
CA ARG A 272 -42.51 17.62 14.43
C ARG A 272 -42.18 19.10 14.65
N SER A 273 -41.00 19.40 15.20
CA SER A 273 -40.56 20.78 15.44
C SER A 273 -40.35 21.59 14.14
N LEU A 274 -40.19 20.91 13.01
CA LEU A 274 -40.14 21.50 11.66
C LEU A 274 -41.54 21.76 11.07
N GLY A 275 -42.61 21.52 11.84
CA GLY A 275 -44.03 21.64 11.40
C GLY A 275 -44.45 20.51 10.46
N ARG A 276 -43.76 19.39 10.43
CA ARG A 276 -44.12 18.19 9.65
C ARG A 276 -44.92 17.22 10.50
N PRO A 277 -45.74 16.34 9.89
CA PRO A 277 -46.37 15.24 10.58
C PRO A 277 -45.34 14.37 11.32
N ASP A 278 -45.77 13.74 12.42
CA ASP A 278 -44.99 12.75 13.14
C ASP A 278 -44.68 11.57 12.21
N PRO A 279 -43.39 11.25 11.93
CA PRO A 279 -43.06 10.14 11.04
C PRO A 279 -43.29 8.77 11.71
N GLY A 280 -43.31 8.72 13.04
CA GLY A 280 -43.51 7.49 13.79
C GLY A 280 -42.37 6.51 13.71
N THR A 281 -41.15 7.00 13.53
CA THR A 281 -39.93 6.17 13.30
C THR A 281 -39.65 5.26 14.48
N ARG A 282 -39.76 5.81 15.71
CA ARG A 282 -39.59 5.01 16.93
C ARG A 282 -40.66 3.91 17.04
N ALA A 283 -41.93 4.21 16.73
CA ALA A 283 -43.00 3.24 16.79
C ALA A 283 -42.83 2.11 15.77
N TRP A 284 -42.33 2.46 14.58
CA TRP A 284 -41.99 1.49 13.54
C TRP A 284 -40.89 0.53 13.99
N GLU A 285 -39.80 1.06 14.58
CA GLU A 285 -38.67 0.28 15.08
C GLU A 285 -39.10 -0.67 16.21
N LEU A 286 -39.88 -0.19 17.18
CA LEU A 286 -40.45 -1.01 18.24
C LEU A 286 -41.27 -2.18 17.69
N GLN A 287 -42.05 -1.96 16.64
CA GLN A 287 -42.88 -3.00 16.03
C GLN A 287 -42.06 -4.07 15.28
N HIS A 288 -40.90 -3.71 14.67
CA HIS A 288 -40.23 -4.58 13.73
C HIS A 288 -38.87 -5.09 14.25
N PHE A 289 -38.23 -4.37 15.19
CA PHE A 289 -36.87 -4.66 15.66
C PHE A 289 -36.71 -4.69 17.18
N GLN A 290 -37.75 -4.62 17.96
CA GLN A 290 -37.69 -4.95 19.39
C GLN A 290 -37.98 -6.44 19.56
N PHE A 291 -36.98 -7.20 19.99
CA PHE A 291 -37.09 -8.65 20.19
C PHE A 291 -37.04 -9.01 21.67
N SER A 292 -37.79 -10.05 22.06
CA SER A 292 -37.75 -10.64 23.40
C SER A 292 -37.13 -12.04 23.41
N ASP A 293 -36.78 -12.60 22.25
CA ASP A 293 -36.18 -13.91 22.14
C ASP A 293 -34.69 -13.83 22.53
N ALA A 294 -34.33 -14.48 23.64
CA ALA A 294 -32.96 -14.51 24.16
C ALA A 294 -31.93 -15.17 23.23
N SER A 295 -32.35 -15.85 22.17
CA SER A 295 -31.44 -16.36 21.16
C SER A 295 -30.91 -15.27 20.20
N LEU A 296 -31.56 -14.08 20.22
CA LEU A 296 -31.23 -12.96 19.33
C LEU A 296 -30.33 -11.89 20.01
N THR A 297 -29.53 -12.27 21.01
CA THR A 297 -28.59 -11.36 21.70
C THR A 297 -27.59 -10.65 20.79
N TRP A 298 -27.39 -11.18 19.63
CA TRP A 298 -26.46 -10.65 18.60
C TRP A 298 -27.16 -9.72 17.59
N SER A 299 -28.50 -9.69 17.59
CA SER A 299 -29.29 -8.89 16.65
C SER A 299 -29.19 -7.39 16.96
N GLY A 300 -28.91 -6.60 15.95
CA GLY A 300 -28.76 -5.14 16.03
C GLY A 300 -28.53 -4.52 14.68
N LYS A 301 -28.04 -3.30 14.67
CA LYS A 301 -27.79 -2.51 13.45
C LYS A 301 -26.31 -2.48 13.05
N CYS A 302 -25.52 -3.51 13.40
CA CYS A 302 -24.08 -3.54 13.11
C CYS A 302 -23.76 -3.44 11.60
N ASN A 303 -24.60 -3.97 10.72
CA ASN A 303 -24.42 -3.86 9.27
C ASN A 303 -24.61 -2.42 8.75
N GLY A 304 -25.65 -1.72 9.21
CA GLY A 304 -25.85 -0.31 8.87
C GLY A 304 -24.78 0.60 9.50
N LEU A 305 -24.36 0.28 10.74
CA LEU A 305 -23.24 0.97 11.37
C LEU A 305 -21.96 0.82 10.57
N ALA A 306 -21.61 -0.41 10.14
CA ALA A 306 -20.42 -0.65 9.36
C ALA A 306 -20.42 0.10 8.01
N VAL A 307 -21.59 0.26 7.39
CA VAL A 307 -21.72 1.14 6.20
C VAL A 307 -21.48 2.59 6.57
N ALA A 308 -22.18 3.11 7.59
CA ALA A 308 -22.02 4.49 8.03
C ALA A 308 -20.57 4.83 8.37
N GLU A 309 -19.86 3.94 9.05
CA GLU A 309 -18.44 4.08 9.40
C GLU A 309 -17.53 4.24 8.17
N LEU A 310 -17.90 3.67 7.02
CA LEU A 310 -17.13 3.73 5.77
C LEU A 310 -17.46 4.93 4.90
N VAL A 311 -18.72 5.37 4.88
CA VAL A 311 -19.19 6.35 3.89
C VAL A 311 -19.52 7.73 4.50
N GLU A 312 -19.74 7.81 5.81
CA GLU A 312 -20.13 9.05 6.48
C GLU A 312 -19.00 9.71 7.25
N PRO A 313 -18.93 11.05 7.29
CA PRO A 313 -18.09 11.76 8.24
C PRO A 313 -18.51 11.46 9.67
N GLU A 314 -17.55 11.31 10.57
CA GLU A 314 -17.83 11.06 11.97
C GLU A 314 -18.53 12.23 12.66
N PRO A 315 -19.71 12.05 13.30
CA PRO A 315 -20.22 13.02 14.25
C PRO A 315 -19.33 13.09 15.48
N ILE A 316 -18.77 14.27 15.79
CA ILE A 316 -17.78 14.43 16.88
C ILE A 316 -18.26 15.33 18.02
N HIS A 317 -19.42 15.96 17.88
CA HIS A 317 -19.98 16.85 18.89
C HIS A 317 -21.49 16.68 19.00
N ALA A 318 -22.03 16.83 20.22
CA ALA A 318 -23.48 16.94 20.42
C ALA A 318 -24.02 18.22 19.75
N ARG A 319 -25.26 18.17 19.24
CA ARG A 319 -25.91 19.29 18.57
C ARG A 319 -27.31 19.53 19.14
N THR A 320 -27.68 20.79 19.32
CA THR A 320 -29.01 21.18 19.74
C THR A 320 -29.74 21.90 18.62
N LEU A 321 -30.81 21.31 18.12
CA LEU A 321 -31.65 21.84 17.05
C LEU A 321 -33.08 21.97 17.53
N ASN A 322 -33.70 23.14 17.43
CA ASN A 322 -35.03 23.43 17.88
C ASN A 322 -35.33 22.98 19.35
N GLY A 323 -34.31 23.08 20.24
CA GLY A 323 -34.40 22.69 21.64
C GLY A 323 -34.20 21.18 21.90
N ILE A 324 -33.91 20.38 20.87
CA ILE A 324 -33.64 18.94 20.98
C ILE A 324 -32.14 18.70 20.85
N THR A 325 -31.56 18.06 21.86
CA THR A 325 -30.15 17.76 21.87
C THR A 325 -29.88 16.34 21.37
N PHE A 326 -29.13 16.23 20.28
CA PHE A 326 -28.60 14.99 19.72
C PHE A 326 -27.16 14.81 20.23
N THR A 327 -26.89 13.76 21.00
CA THR A 327 -25.53 13.40 21.40
C THR A 327 -24.76 12.84 20.20
N VAL A 328 -23.49 12.52 20.36
CA VAL A 328 -22.72 11.82 19.33
C VAL A 328 -23.35 10.45 19.07
N ALA A 329 -23.75 9.74 20.14
CA ALA A 329 -24.46 8.48 20.04
C ALA A 329 -25.74 8.58 19.21
N ASP A 330 -26.61 9.57 19.49
CA ASP A 330 -27.86 9.75 18.74
C ASP A 330 -27.59 9.93 17.24
N GLN A 331 -26.60 10.76 16.89
CA GLN A 331 -26.24 11.03 15.50
C GLN A 331 -25.71 9.77 14.80
N LYS A 332 -24.82 9.02 15.45
CA LYS A 332 -24.31 7.72 14.96
C LYS A 332 -25.41 6.69 14.82
N GLY A 333 -26.35 6.66 15.77
CA GLY A 333 -27.49 5.75 15.73
C GLY A 333 -28.43 6.03 14.56
N LEU A 334 -28.71 7.30 14.26
CA LEU A 334 -29.51 7.69 13.09
C LEU A 334 -28.82 7.31 11.77
N LEU A 335 -27.52 7.48 11.67
CA LEU A 335 -26.74 7.04 10.51
C LEU A 335 -26.79 5.52 10.37
N ALA A 336 -26.56 4.77 11.45
CA ALA A 336 -26.61 3.32 11.44
C ALA A 336 -27.98 2.77 11.00
N ASP A 337 -29.08 3.36 11.48
CA ASP A 337 -30.42 2.91 11.09
C ASP A 337 -30.76 3.29 9.64
N TYR A 338 -30.32 4.45 9.17
CA TYR A 338 -30.51 4.85 7.78
C TYR A 338 -29.75 3.92 6.83
N HIS A 339 -28.46 3.71 7.07
CA HIS A 339 -27.64 2.84 6.23
C HIS A 339 -27.92 1.35 6.40
N PHE A 340 -28.75 0.97 7.36
CA PHE A 340 -29.30 -0.38 7.44
C PHE A 340 -30.16 -0.73 6.20
N ALA A 341 -30.67 0.29 5.51
CA ALA A 341 -31.45 0.15 4.28
C ALA A 341 -30.64 0.03 3.01
N ASP A 342 -29.32 0.24 3.05
CA ASP A 342 -28.48 0.18 1.86
C ASP A 342 -28.31 -1.26 1.38
N PRO A 343 -28.66 -1.57 0.12
CA PRO A 343 -28.38 -2.88 -0.46
C PRO A 343 -26.90 -3.01 -0.83
N ALA A 344 -26.44 -4.23 -1.11
CA ALA A 344 -25.11 -4.44 -1.63
C ALA A 344 -25.06 -4.14 -3.14
N GLY A 345 -24.25 -3.15 -3.52
CA GLY A 345 -23.87 -2.90 -4.92
C GLY A 345 -22.81 -3.90 -5.42
N PHE A 346 -21.96 -4.39 -4.50
CA PHE A 346 -21.03 -5.49 -4.72
C PHE A 346 -21.16 -6.49 -3.57
N LEU A 347 -21.25 -7.76 -3.88
CA LEU A 347 -21.35 -8.84 -2.90
C LEU A 347 -20.62 -10.09 -3.39
N VAL A 348 -19.75 -10.64 -2.57
CA VAL A 348 -19.14 -11.97 -2.77
C VAL A 348 -19.32 -12.84 -1.54
N GLY A 349 -19.50 -14.14 -1.78
CA GLY A 349 -19.77 -15.13 -0.74
C GLY A 349 -21.27 -15.24 -0.40
N LYS A 350 -21.66 -16.46 -0.03
CA LYS A 350 -23.02 -16.77 0.48
C LYS A 350 -22.91 -17.85 1.53
N ALA A 351 -23.66 -17.76 2.60
CA ALA A 351 -23.69 -18.75 3.67
C ALA A 351 -23.98 -20.17 3.15
N GLU A 352 -24.95 -20.28 2.22
CA GLU A 352 -25.38 -21.57 1.66
C GLU A 352 -24.28 -22.27 0.83
N THR A 353 -23.29 -21.52 0.36
CA THR A 353 -22.16 -22.04 -0.43
C THR A 353 -20.86 -22.14 0.36
N GLY A 354 -20.91 -21.98 1.69
CA GLY A 354 -19.74 -22.08 2.56
C GLY A 354 -18.93 -20.78 2.67
N GLY A 355 -19.54 -19.63 2.38
CA GLY A 355 -18.92 -18.31 2.56
C GLY A 355 -18.13 -17.83 1.34
N VAL A 356 -17.19 -16.93 1.58
CA VAL A 356 -16.31 -16.35 0.56
C VAL A 356 -15.22 -17.34 0.16
N THR A 357 -14.98 -17.55 -1.12
CA THR A 357 -13.82 -18.33 -1.55
C THR A 357 -12.52 -17.54 -1.30
N ALA A 358 -11.40 -18.24 -1.07
CA ALA A 358 -10.10 -17.59 -0.85
C ALA A 358 -9.69 -16.69 -2.04
N ALA A 359 -10.02 -17.09 -3.27
CA ALA A 359 -9.73 -16.30 -4.46
C ALA A 359 -10.60 -15.02 -4.54
N ASP A 360 -11.90 -15.11 -4.21
CA ASP A 360 -12.79 -13.94 -4.18
C ASP A 360 -12.42 -12.98 -3.05
N PHE A 361 -12.06 -13.52 -1.88
CA PHE A 361 -11.53 -12.75 -0.77
C PHE A 361 -10.30 -11.93 -1.19
N GLN A 362 -9.31 -12.59 -1.79
CA GLN A 362 -8.11 -11.96 -2.31
C GLN A 362 -8.45 -10.82 -3.29
N ARG A 363 -9.27 -11.11 -4.31
CA ARG A 363 -9.67 -10.13 -5.32
C ARG A 363 -10.41 -8.94 -4.70
N ALA A 364 -11.38 -9.19 -3.82
CA ALA A 364 -12.18 -8.14 -3.19
C ALA A 364 -11.31 -7.21 -2.35
N ILE A 365 -10.47 -7.74 -1.45
CA ILE A 365 -9.63 -6.94 -0.57
C ILE A 365 -8.61 -6.12 -1.39
N LEU A 366 -7.90 -6.74 -2.34
CA LEU A 366 -6.92 -6.01 -3.16
C LEU A 366 -7.56 -4.92 -4.02
N ASN A 367 -8.75 -5.18 -4.57
CA ASN A 367 -9.43 -4.20 -5.41
C ASN A 367 -10.01 -3.04 -4.57
N TYR A 368 -10.86 -3.33 -3.59
CA TYR A 368 -11.57 -2.29 -2.85
C TYR A 368 -10.65 -1.56 -1.88
N VAL A 369 -10.07 -2.25 -0.92
CA VAL A 369 -9.24 -1.61 0.11
C VAL A 369 -7.89 -1.18 -0.47
N GLY A 370 -7.35 -1.96 -1.43
CA GLY A 370 -6.10 -1.65 -2.10
C GLY A 370 -6.24 -0.58 -3.18
N THR A 371 -6.76 -0.97 -4.35
CA THR A 371 -6.72 -0.14 -5.56
C THR A 371 -7.69 1.04 -5.50
N LEU A 372 -8.96 0.80 -5.13
CA LEU A 372 -9.99 1.83 -5.04
C LEU A 372 -9.86 2.66 -3.76
N ARG A 373 -9.15 2.15 -2.75
CA ARG A 373 -9.00 2.78 -1.44
C ARG A 373 -10.36 3.06 -0.76
N GLN A 374 -11.30 2.16 -0.97
CA GLN A 374 -12.61 2.11 -0.36
C GLN A 374 -12.68 0.94 0.62
N GLY A 375 -13.37 1.10 1.76
CA GLY A 375 -13.56 0.01 2.69
C GLY A 375 -14.56 -1.03 2.18
N LEU A 376 -14.64 -2.15 2.86
CA LEU A 376 -15.65 -3.19 2.63
C LEU A 376 -16.33 -3.54 3.94
N VAL A 377 -17.60 -3.86 3.89
CA VAL A 377 -18.27 -4.53 5.00
C VAL A 377 -17.96 -6.03 4.92
N MET A 378 -17.44 -6.57 6.01
CA MET A 378 -17.17 -7.99 6.18
C MET A 378 -18.19 -8.59 7.15
N ASN A 379 -18.94 -9.56 6.70
CA ASN A 379 -19.80 -10.33 7.57
C ASN A 379 -19.05 -11.57 8.03
N ALA A 380 -18.77 -11.63 9.33
CA ALA A 380 -18.09 -12.74 9.96
C ALA A 380 -19.12 -13.66 10.62
N PHE A 381 -19.08 -14.92 10.22
CA PHE A 381 -19.95 -15.94 10.80
C PHE A 381 -19.40 -16.41 12.16
N ALA A 382 -20.17 -16.17 13.23
CA ALA A 382 -19.74 -16.49 14.60
C ALA A 382 -20.36 -17.79 15.16
N GLY A 383 -21.18 -18.50 14.39
CA GLY A 383 -21.88 -19.72 14.81
C GLY A 383 -23.07 -20.01 13.90
N THR A 384 -23.99 -20.88 14.33
CA THR A 384 -25.06 -21.41 13.49
C THR A 384 -26.07 -20.37 12.99
N GLN A 385 -26.16 -19.19 13.61
CA GLN A 385 -27.09 -18.12 13.19
C GLN A 385 -26.55 -16.71 13.38
N GLN A 386 -25.45 -16.54 14.11
CA GLN A 386 -24.93 -15.22 14.44
C GLN A 386 -24.06 -14.68 13.31
N VAL A 387 -24.38 -13.51 12.80
CA VAL A 387 -23.60 -12.76 11.82
C VAL A 387 -23.21 -11.42 12.43
N GLN A 388 -21.92 -11.07 12.32
CA GLN A 388 -21.41 -9.77 12.76
C GLN A 388 -20.79 -9.03 11.58
N SER A 389 -21.13 -7.75 11.43
CA SER A 389 -20.68 -6.90 10.34
C SER A 389 -19.60 -5.93 10.82
N PHE A 390 -18.49 -5.86 10.08
CA PHE A 390 -17.33 -5.03 10.38
C PHE A 390 -16.96 -4.17 9.18
N ALA A 391 -16.61 -2.93 9.42
CA ALA A 391 -16.04 -2.04 8.42
C ALA A 391 -14.54 -2.31 8.29
N VAL A 392 -14.13 -3.02 7.24
CA VAL A 392 -12.72 -3.31 6.91
C VAL A 392 -12.14 -2.15 6.14
N TYR A 393 -11.05 -1.56 6.64
CA TYR A 393 -10.47 -0.35 6.07
C TYR A 393 -8.99 -0.47 5.72
N LYS A 394 -8.32 -1.53 6.17
CA LYS A 394 -6.88 -1.72 5.93
C LYS A 394 -6.54 -3.20 5.88
N PHE A 395 -5.54 -3.54 5.09
CA PHE A 395 -4.97 -4.88 5.06
C PHE A 395 -3.45 -4.87 4.87
N GLN A 396 -2.84 -5.98 5.26
CA GLN A 396 -1.48 -6.37 4.91
C GLN A 396 -1.47 -7.85 4.57
N ALA A 397 -0.87 -8.21 3.43
CA ALA A 397 -0.71 -9.60 3.00
C ALA A 397 0.76 -9.93 2.77
N THR A 398 1.15 -11.14 3.15
CA THR A 398 2.45 -11.73 2.82
C THR A 398 2.24 -12.93 1.89
N TYR A 399 3.11 -13.07 0.89
CA TYR A 399 3.04 -14.08 -0.15
C TYR A 399 4.28 -14.96 -0.12
N MET A 400 4.09 -16.26 -0.02
CA MET A 400 5.17 -17.25 -0.05
C MET A 400 4.86 -18.27 -1.15
N PRO A 401 5.69 -18.38 -2.20
CA PRO A 401 5.55 -19.42 -3.19
C PRO A 401 5.54 -20.80 -2.54
N ASP A 402 4.64 -21.68 -2.97
CA ASP A 402 4.60 -23.06 -2.49
C ASP A 402 5.88 -23.78 -2.95
N PRO A 403 6.65 -24.43 -2.05
CA PRO A 403 7.90 -25.11 -2.43
C PRO A 403 7.72 -26.21 -3.50
N ALA A 404 6.56 -26.86 -3.55
CA ALA A 404 6.27 -27.93 -4.50
C ALA A 404 5.77 -27.42 -5.86
N ALA A 405 5.18 -26.19 -5.90
CA ALA A 405 4.60 -25.61 -7.11
C ALA A 405 4.79 -24.08 -7.15
N PRO A 406 6.02 -23.57 -7.08
CA PRO A 406 6.28 -22.13 -6.83
C PRO A 406 5.80 -21.19 -7.93
N ALA A 407 5.62 -21.70 -9.15
CA ALA A 407 5.14 -20.93 -10.29
C ALA A 407 3.61 -20.78 -10.33
N THR A 408 2.85 -21.64 -9.65
CA THR A 408 1.40 -21.72 -9.81
C THR A 408 0.62 -21.65 -8.52
N LYS A 409 1.26 -21.87 -7.36
CA LYS A 409 0.63 -21.89 -6.06
C LYS A 409 1.36 -20.99 -5.09
N THR A 410 0.62 -20.15 -4.37
CA THR A 410 1.18 -19.21 -3.39
C THR A 410 0.40 -19.28 -2.10
N HIS A 411 1.10 -19.44 -0.97
CA HIS A 411 0.54 -19.25 0.36
C HIS A 411 0.39 -17.77 0.64
N VAL A 412 -0.75 -17.38 1.19
CA VAL A 412 -1.03 -16.01 1.59
C VAL A 412 -1.40 -15.99 3.06
N ARG A 413 -0.80 -15.06 3.80
CA ARG A 413 -1.28 -14.69 5.12
C ARG A 413 -1.68 -13.22 5.06
N MET A 414 -2.97 -12.96 5.25
CA MET A 414 -3.53 -11.60 5.20
C MET A 414 -4.07 -11.19 6.55
N THR A 415 -3.62 -10.05 7.03
CA THR A 415 -4.15 -9.38 8.22
C THR A 415 -5.04 -8.23 7.79
N LEU A 416 -6.24 -8.15 8.37
CA LEU A 416 -7.20 -7.08 8.17
C LEU A 416 -7.26 -6.17 9.41
N TRP A 417 -7.59 -4.92 9.22
CA TRP A 417 -8.02 -4.00 10.26
C TRP A 417 -9.46 -3.59 10.01
N ALA A 418 -10.27 -3.77 11.03
CA ALA A 418 -11.69 -3.44 11.01
C ALA A 418 -12.07 -2.63 12.25
N THR A 419 -13.17 -1.90 12.17
CA THR A 419 -13.69 -1.09 13.26
C THR A 419 -14.27 -1.96 14.39
N ASP A 420 -14.15 -1.49 15.61
CA ASP A 420 -14.83 -2.07 16.77
C ASP A 420 -16.21 -1.40 16.95
N PHE A 421 -17.26 -2.19 16.96
CA PHE A 421 -18.63 -1.72 17.17
C PHE A 421 -19.13 -1.90 18.64
N HIS A 422 -18.25 -2.32 19.55
CA HIS A 422 -18.49 -2.41 20.99
C HIS A 422 -17.79 -1.28 21.76
N VAL A 423 -17.91 -0.06 21.28
CA VAL A 423 -17.37 1.11 21.98
C VAL A 423 -18.44 1.81 22.81
N ASP A 424 -18.04 2.74 23.67
CA ASP A 424 -19.00 3.64 24.31
C ASP A 424 -19.86 4.33 23.22
N PRO A 425 -21.20 4.44 23.38
CA PRO A 425 -22.04 5.04 22.36
C PRO A 425 -21.64 6.45 21.92
N ASP A 426 -21.12 7.27 22.84
CA ASP A 426 -20.60 8.61 22.55
C ASP A 426 -19.09 8.65 22.22
N PHE A 427 -18.46 7.49 22.04
CA PHE A 427 -17.04 7.39 21.63
C PHE A 427 -16.80 8.14 20.32
N VAL A 428 -15.71 8.91 20.25
CA VAL A 428 -15.22 9.60 19.05
C VAL A 428 -13.87 9.05 18.65
N GLY A 429 -13.71 8.71 17.40
CA GLY A 429 -12.49 8.20 16.81
C GLY A 429 -12.60 6.76 16.32
N LEU A 430 -11.44 6.17 16.04
CA LEU A 430 -11.32 4.81 15.54
C LEU A 430 -10.70 3.89 16.60
N LYS A 431 -11.39 2.81 16.88
CA LYS A 431 -10.89 1.67 17.66
C LYS A 431 -10.94 0.41 16.81
N ASN A 432 -9.86 -0.33 16.77
CA ASN A 432 -9.80 -1.57 16.02
C ASN A 432 -10.45 -2.71 16.79
N TRP A 433 -11.15 -3.58 16.07
CA TRP A 433 -11.65 -4.82 16.60
C TRP A 433 -10.51 -5.67 17.21
N PRO A 434 -10.63 -6.13 18.46
CA PRO A 434 -9.49 -6.73 19.18
C PRO A 434 -9.22 -8.21 18.84
N ASP A 435 -10.19 -8.95 18.29
CA ASP A 435 -10.09 -10.40 18.09
C ASP A 435 -9.13 -10.75 16.94
N GLU A 436 -8.06 -11.48 17.24
CA GLU A 436 -7.03 -11.86 16.27
C GLU A 436 -7.54 -12.87 15.23
N HIS A 437 -8.55 -13.72 15.55
CA HIS A 437 -9.11 -14.66 14.58
C HIS A 437 -9.86 -13.95 13.45
N LEU A 438 -10.49 -12.83 13.74
CA LEU A 438 -11.16 -11.99 12.73
C LEU A 438 -10.21 -11.10 11.94
N LYS A 439 -8.92 -11.13 12.26
CA LYS A 439 -7.94 -10.25 11.65
C LYS A 439 -7.00 -10.96 10.69
N THR A 440 -6.69 -12.24 10.91
CA THR A 440 -5.65 -12.92 10.13
C THR A 440 -6.19 -14.18 9.47
N TYR A 441 -6.11 -14.19 8.17
CA TYR A 441 -6.55 -15.29 7.32
C TYR A 441 -5.38 -15.92 6.61
N SER A 442 -5.35 -17.25 6.56
CA SER A 442 -4.36 -18.06 5.85
C SER A 442 -5.03 -18.85 4.73
N TYR A 443 -4.45 -18.82 3.53
CA TYR A 443 -5.01 -19.48 2.37
C TYR A 443 -3.98 -19.66 1.26
N PHE A 444 -4.29 -20.55 0.31
CA PHE A 444 -3.58 -20.65 -0.96
C PHE A 444 -4.33 -19.91 -2.07
N ILE A 445 -3.57 -19.38 -3.01
CA ILE A 445 -4.09 -18.90 -4.29
C ILE A 445 -3.36 -19.57 -5.45
N TYR A 446 -4.05 -19.72 -6.57
CA TYR A 446 -3.53 -20.28 -7.80
C TYR A 446 -3.43 -19.20 -8.88
N GLY A 447 -2.31 -19.18 -9.62
CA GLY A 447 -2.06 -18.25 -10.70
C GLY A 447 -1.59 -16.88 -10.22
N ASP A 448 -2.10 -15.82 -10.84
CA ASP A 448 -1.72 -14.44 -10.54
C ASP A 448 -2.17 -14.00 -9.15
N ARG A 449 -1.32 -13.28 -8.44
CA ARG A 449 -1.58 -12.85 -7.06
C ARG A 449 -2.66 -11.77 -6.95
N THR A 450 -2.82 -10.96 -7.98
CA THR A 450 -3.82 -9.89 -8.01
C THR A 450 -5.15 -10.37 -8.58
N ASN A 451 -5.10 -11.39 -9.46
CA ASN A 451 -6.29 -11.99 -10.05
C ASN A 451 -6.16 -13.54 -10.09
N PRO A 452 -6.23 -14.18 -8.91
CA PRO A 452 -6.09 -15.64 -8.83
C PRO A 452 -7.21 -16.36 -9.56
N THR A 453 -6.87 -17.50 -10.18
CA THR A 453 -7.81 -18.37 -10.88
C THR A 453 -8.56 -19.32 -9.95
N GLY A 454 -8.11 -19.43 -8.69
CA GLY A 454 -8.69 -20.25 -7.63
C GLY A 454 -7.95 -20.06 -6.31
N GLY A 455 -8.42 -20.71 -5.27
CA GLY A 455 -7.77 -20.67 -3.95
C GLY A 455 -8.51 -21.55 -2.94
N GLU A 456 -7.84 -21.85 -1.85
CA GLU A 456 -8.32 -22.69 -0.76
C GLU A 456 -7.92 -22.09 0.58
N TRP A 457 -8.83 -22.10 1.55
CA TRP A 457 -8.53 -21.72 2.92
C TRP A 457 -7.57 -22.71 3.58
N GLU A 458 -6.74 -22.25 4.51
CA GLU A 458 -5.71 -23.04 5.17
C GLU A 458 -5.76 -22.85 6.69
N GLY A 459 -5.38 -23.91 7.44
CA GLY A 459 -5.27 -23.85 8.89
C GLY A 459 -6.58 -23.45 9.57
N ASP A 460 -6.52 -22.49 10.49
CA ASP A 460 -7.67 -22.02 11.25
C ASP A 460 -8.70 -21.26 10.38
N SER A 461 -8.33 -20.93 9.12
CA SER A 461 -9.26 -20.27 8.17
C SER A 461 -10.13 -21.26 7.40
N VAL A 462 -10.01 -22.57 7.60
CA VAL A 462 -10.80 -23.60 6.88
C VAL A 462 -12.21 -23.74 7.45
N ALA A 463 -12.33 -23.90 8.77
CA ALA A 463 -13.61 -24.20 9.42
C ALA A 463 -13.62 -23.75 10.89
N GLY A 464 -14.81 -23.43 11.38
CA GLY A 464 -15.05 -22.98 12.73
C GLY A 464 -15.67 -21.57 12.78
N PRO A 465 -16.06 -21.10 13.96
CA PRO A 465 -16.49 -19.73 14.15
C PRO A 465 -15.35 -18.78 13.73
N TYR A 466 -15.69 -17.78 12.92
CA TYR A 466 -14.76 -16.78 12.40
C TYR A 466 -13.62 -17.31 11.52
N ALA A 467 -13.70 -18.55 11.02
CA ALA A 467 -12.65 -19.16 10.20
C ALA A 467 -12.33 -18.34 8.94
N HIS A 468 -13.38 -17.90 8.24
CA HIS A 468 -13.29 -16.96 7.10
C HIS A 468 -14.62 -16.20 6.96
N PRO A 469 -14.65 -15.11 6.19
CA PRO A 469 -15.87 -14.32 6.02
C PRO A 469 -17.00 -15.12 5.37
N GLU A 470 -18.23 -14.91 5.85
CA GLU A 470 -19.43 -15.41 5.18
C GLU A 470 -19.63 -14.66 3.86
N ASN A 471 -19.51 -13.35 3.90
CA ASN A 471 -19.51 -12.51 2.71
C ASN A 471 -18.72 -11.20 2.92
N LEU A 472 -18.34 -10.60 1.80
CA LEU A 472 -17.79 -9.25 1.70
C LEU A 472 -18.67 -8.45 0.76
N TRP A 473 -19.00 -7.23 1.13
CA TRP A 473 -19.84 -6.39 0.30
C TRP A 473 -19.48 -4.90 0.41
N TYR A 474 -19.86 -4.14 -0.62
CA TYR A 474 -19.79 -2.68 -0.66
C TYR A 474 -21.21 -2.15 -0.86
N PRO A 475 -21.66 -1.12 -0.14
CA PRO A 475 -23.02 -0.61 -0.25
C PRO A 475 -23.30 0.03 -1.60
N ASP A 476 -24.56 -0.10 -2.04
CA ASP A 476 -25.17 0.82 -2.99
C ASP A 476 -25.98 1.83 -2.17
N GLU A 477 -25.58 3.10 -2.18
CA GLU A 477 -26.15 4.17 -1.36
C GLU A 477 -27.59 4.57 -1.79
N ASN A 478 -28.34 3.65 -2.38
CA ASN A 478 -29.75 3.79 -2.76
C ASN A 478 -30.64 2.94 -1.85
N PRO A 479 -31.15 3.49 -0.75
CA PRO A 479 -31.92 2.73 0.23
C PRO A 479 -33.09 1.96 -0.37
N ALA A 480 -33.21 0.70 0.01
CA ALA A 480 -34.27 -0.19 -0.43
C ALA A 480 -35.23 -0.54 0.70
N THR A 481 -36.41 -1.01 0.37
CA THR A 481 -37.39 -1.48 1.34
C THR A 481 -37.00 -2.76 2.07
N ARG A 482 -36.02 -3.45 1.53
CA ARG A 482 -35.30 -4.56 2.14
C ARG A 482 -33.83 -4.47 1.80
N ASN A 483 -33.00 -4.69 2.80
CA ASN A 483 -31.54 -4.76 2.57
C ASN A 483 -31.15 -6.08 1.87
N GLN A 484 -29.85 -6.25 1.58
CA GLN A 484 -29.29 -7.43 0.92
C GLN A 484 -29.54 -8.76 1.68
N PHE A 485 -29.89 -8.69 2.96
CA PHE A 485 -30.24 -9.85 3.79
C PHE A 485 -31.75 -10.11 3.87
N GLY A 486 -32.55 -9.35 3.11
CA GLY A 486 -34.00 -9.48 3.07
C GLY A 486 -34.73 -8.87 4.28
N GLN A 487 -33.99 -8.19 5.19
CA GLN A 487 -34.57 -7.53 6.37
C GLN A 487 -35.34 -6.26 5.95
N LEU A 488 -36.48 -6.04 6.57
CA LEU A 488 -37.29 -4.80 6.35
C LEU A 488 -36.45 -3.58 6.80
N THR A 489 -36.63 -2.48 6.11
CA THR A 489 -35.95 -1.22 6.39
C THR A 489 -36.95 -0.14 6.74
N SER A 490 -36.59 0.81 7.60
CA SER A 490 -37.47 1.88 8.02
C SER A 490 -37.83 2.81 6.85
N PRO A 491 -39.11 2.96 6.49
CA PRO A 491 -39.52 3.87 5.43
C PRO A 491 -39.66 5.33 5.90
N THR A 492 -39.37 5.60 7.17
CA THR A 492 -39.74 6.87 7.83
C THR A 492 -38.55 7.79 8.03
N LEU A 493 -37.28 7.30 7.78
CA LEU A 493 -36.08 8.10 7.84
C LEU A 493 -35.87 8.89 6.55
N ASP A 494 -35.73 10.20 6.68
CA ASP A 494 -35.35 11.12 5.57
C ASP A 494 -33.91 11.54 5.71
N TYR A 495 -33.05 11.11 4.78
CA TYR A 495 -31.63 11.41 4.81
C TYR A 495 -31.33 12.91 4.84
N LYS A 496 -32.14 13.73 4.17
CA LYS A 496 -31.96 15.19 4.20
C LYS A 496 -32.17 15.79 5.59
N ILE A 497 -33.03 15.17 6.40
CA ILE A 497 -33.24 15.57 7.80
C ILE A 497 -32.06 15.05 8.64
N ILE A 498 -31.62 13.80 8.43
CA ILE A 498 -30.45 13.25 9.12
C ILE A 498 -29.23 14.11 8.85
N GLN A 499 -28.98 14.51 7.59
CA GLN A 499 -27.87 15.40 7.24
C GLN A 499 -27.93 16.74 7.98
N GLN A 500 -29.11 17.29 8.27
CA GLN A 500 -29.24 18.50 9.09
C GLN A 500 -28.81 18.27 10.54
N ILE A 501 -29.05 17.06 11.05
CA ILE A 501 -28.72 16.66 12.42
C ILE A 501 -27.22 16.41 12.55
N VAL A 502 -26.59 15.73 11.60
CA VAL A 502 -25.18 15.29 11.64
C VAL A 502 -24.19 16.24 10.97
N ALA A 503 -24.68 17.25 10.24
CA ALA A 503 -23.80 18.19 9.52
C ALA A 503 -22.72 18.78 10.46
N PRO A 504 -21.48 18.87 10.07
CA PRO A 504 -20.45 19.52 10.86
C PRO A 504 -20.82 20.97 11.11
N SER A 505 -20.67 21.41 12.37
CA SER A 505 -20.95 22.79 12.82
C SER A 505 -19.87 23.74 12.34
#